data_0be7be27a8e10b269e551c0991ae556b
#
_entry.id   0be7be27a8e10b269e551c0991ae556b
#
_cell.length_a   1.000
_cell.length_b   1.000
_cell.length_c   1.000
_cell.angle_alpha   90.00
_cell.angle_beta   90.00
_cell.angle_gamma   90.00
#
_symmetry.space_group_name_H-M   'P 1'
#
loop_
_entity.id
_entity.type
_entity.pdbx_description
1 polymer ?
#
loop_
_entity_poly.entity_id
_entity_poly.type
_entity_poly.pdbx_seq_one_letter_code
_entity_poly.pdbx_strand_id
1 'polypeptide(L)'
;ASEEKEKMIPLITNLMSYVIPYLKSHSQHNLPCFDACSRLLASFSGYQYTRKAWRRDSLELLLDPAFFQMPPECLQSWRTIIDHLMTHDKNTFREFLQRMSIAQSPSVSFKIFVPSSTKDQESEPRAQLVKRLAFILFCSEKDQYQRYMAEIQEKLIEIHRTSQQQSQSSSQLHSQSILQSQVLLAFRVILL
;
A
#
# COMPACT_ATOMS: atom_id res chain seq x y z
N ALA A 1 -6.66 -8.48 -32.81
CA ALA A 1 -6.91 -8.08 -31.40
C ALA A 1 -5.90 -8.67 -30.40
N SER A 2 -5.52 -9.97 -30.48
CA SER A 2 -4.53 -10.57 -29.55
C SER A 2 -3.12 -10.08 -29.83
N GLU A 3 -2.71 -10.09 -31.10
CA GLU A 3 -1.38 -9.69 -31.56
C GLU A 3 -1.04 -8.22 -31.28
N GLU A 4 -2.03 -7.33 -31.39
CA GLU A 4 -1.87 -5.91 -31.07
C GLU A 4 -1.62 -5.70 -29.56
N LYS A 5 -2.33 -6.45 -28.71
CA LYS A 5 -2.12 -6.40 -27.25
C LYS A 5 -0.73 -6.88 -26.86
N GLU A 6 -0.22 -7.94 -27.51
CA GLU A 6 1.13 -8.44 -27.26
C GLU A 6 2.21 -7.43 -27.65
N LYS A 7 2.00 -6.67 -28.71
CA LYS A 7 2.91 -5.58 -29.12
C LYS A 7 2.89 -4.39 -28.16
N MET A 8 1.77 -4.15 -27.47
CA MET A 8 1.66 -3.05 -26.51
C MET A 8 2.42 -3.31 -25.19
N ILE A 9 2.56 -4.56 -24.75
CA ILE A 9 3.21 -4.88 -23.46
C ILE A 9 4.66 -4.37 -23.39
N PRO A 10 5.54 -4.60 -24.38
CA PRO A 10 6.90 -4.05 -24.36
C PRO A 10 6.94 -2.53 -24.36
N LEU A 11 6.02 -1.88 -25.08
CA LEU A 11 5.93 -0.43 -25.12
C LEU A 11 5.55 0.15 -23.76
N ILE A 12 4.57 -0.45 -23.07
CA ILE A 12 4.15 -0.03 -21.74
C ILE A 12 5.27 -0.32 -20.72
N THR A 13 5.96 -1.45 -20.83
CA THR A 13 7.10 -1.76 -19.96
C THR A 13 8.22 -0.73 -20.13
N ASN A 14 8.52 -0.33 -21.35
CA ASN A 14 9.49 0.72 -21.62
C ASN A 14 9.02 2.07 -21.09
N LEU A 15 7.74 2.42 -21.31
CA LEU A 15 7.14 3.64 -20.75
C LEU A 15 7.26 3.69 -19.23
N MET A 16 7.01 2.58 -18.52
CA MET A 16 7.13 2.52 -17.07
C MET A 16 8.53 2.86 -16.57
N SER A 17 9.59 2.53 -17.32
CA SER A 17 10.96 2.89 -16.95
C SER A 17 11.19 4.41 -16.87
N TYR A 18 10.42 5.19 -17.64
CA TYR A 18 10.44 6.66 -17.60
C TYR A 18 9.46 7.23 -16.56
N VAL A 19 8.34 6.57 -16.32
CA VAL A 19 7.27 7.01 -15.40
C VAL A 19 7.67 6.83 -13.94
N ILE A 20 8.24 5.69 -13.58
CA ILE A 20 8.54 5.32 -12.20
C ILE A 20 9.46 6.31 -11.47
N PRO A 21 10.53 6.84 -12.07
CA PRO A 21 11.38 7.84 -11.38
C PRO A 21 10.60 9.07 -10.91
N TYR A 22 9.64 9.55 -11.69
CA TYR A 22 8.79 10.68 -11.31
C TYR A 22 7.79 10.31 -10.21
N LEU A 23 7.29 9.08 -10.16
CA LEU A 23 6.40 8.61 -9.10
C LEU A 23 7.10 8.33 -7.77
N LYS A 24 8.43 8.29 -7.75
CA LYS A 24 9.24 8.15 -6.52
C LYS A 24 9.64 9.48 -5.88
N SER A 25 9.46 10.61 -6.57
CA SER A 25 9.83 11.94 -6.08
C SER A 25 8.61 12.75 -5.68
N HIS A 26 8.54 13.11 -4.40
CA HIS A 26 7.46 13.93 -3.81
C HIS A 26 7.88 15.41 -3.63
N SER A 27 8.93 15.86 -4.30
CA SER A 27 9.35 17.28 -4.26
C SER A 27 8.34 18.17 -4.99
N GLN A 28 8.20 19.42 -4.54
CA GLN A 28 7.31 20.40 -5.18
C GLN A 28 7.64 20.64 -6.67
N HIS A 29 8.92 20.61 -7.02
CA HIS A 29 9.36 20.77 -8.41
C HIS A 29 8.94 19.61 -9.32
N ASN A 30 8.74 18.43 -8.74
CA ASN A 30 8.30 17.24 -9.47
C ASN A 30 6.78 17.07 -9.53
N LEU A 31 6.02 17.90 -8.82
CA LEU A 31 4.58 17.75 -8.69
C LEU A 31 3.83 17.66 -10.04
N PRO A 32 4.09 18.49 -11.06
CA PRO A 32 3.42 18.37 -12.34
C PRO A 32 3.72 17.03 -13.05
N CYS A 33 4.96 16.55 -12.94
CA CYS A 33 5.37 15.25 -13.51
C CYS A 33 4.74 14.09 -12.73
N PHE A 34 4.71 14.17 -11.40
CA PHE A 34 4.06 13.18 -10.54
C PHE A 34 2.57 13.05 -10.89
N ASP A 35 1.85 14.16 -11.02
CA ASP A 35 0.44 14.16 -11.39
C ASP A 35 0.22 13.58 -12.80
N ALA A 36 0.98 14.04 -13.80
CA ALA A 36 0.88 13.56 -15.17
C ALA A 36 1.17 12.05 -15.25
N CYS A 37 2.22 11.56 -14.59
CA CYS A 37 2.56 10.14 -14.53
C CYS A 37 1.51 9.32 -13.77
N SER A 38 0.92 9.84 -12.71
CA SER A 38 -0.17 9.20 -11.97
C SER A 38 -1.42 9.04 -12.85
N ARG A 39 -1.82 10.08 -13.57
CA ARG A 39 -2.95 10.01 -14.51
C ARG A 39 -2.69 9.04 -15.67
N LEU A 40 -1.47 9.04 -16.20
CA LEU A 40 -1.08 8.12 -17.26
C LEU A 40 -1.16 6.66 -16.77
N LEU A 41 -0.60 6.36 -15.61
CA LEU A 41 -0.68 5.02 -15.01
C LEU A 41 -2.13 4.62 -14.73
N ALA A 42 -2.95 5.51 -14.20
CA ALA A 42 -4.38 5.26 -13.97
C ALA A 42 -5.11 4.90 -15.26
N SER A 43 -4.81 5.59 -16.37
CA SER A 43 -5.49 5.37 -17.65
C SER A 43 -5.25 3.98 -18.24
N PHE A 44 -4.04 3.42 -18.13
CA PHE A 44 -3.79 2.08 -18.67
C PHE A 44 -3.90 0.96 -17.62
N SER A 45 -3.95 1.27 -16.33
CA SER A 45 -4.10 0.26 -15.27
C SER A 45 -5.43 -0.52 -15.36
N GLY A 46 -6.45 0.06 -15.97
CA GLY A 46 -7.74 -0.60 -16.22
C GLY A 46 -7.67 -1.78 -17.20
N TYR A 47 -6.62 -1.88 -18.01
CA TYR A 47 -6.47 -2.95 -18.98
C TYR A 47 -5.67 -4.12 -18.39
N GLN A 48 -6.31 -5.26 -18.19
CA GLN A 48 -5.67 -6.43 -17.57
C GLN A 48 -4.41 -6.90 -18.28
N TYR A 49 -4.33 -6.78 -19.61
CA TYR A 49 -3.16 -7.20 -20.40
C TYR A 49 -1.92 -6.35 -20.13
N THR A 50 -2.07 -5.11 -19.64
CA THR A 50 -0.94 -4.22 -19.29
C THR A 50 -0.32 -4.54 -17.94
N ARG A 51 -1.03 -5.32 -17.10
CA ARG A 51 -0.75 -5.53 -15.68
C ARG A 51 0.69 -5.95 -15.40
N LYS A 52 1.27 -6.85 -16.20
CA LYS A 52 2.64 -7.32 -16.02
C LYS A 52 3.67 -6.19 -16.07
N ALA A 53 3.37 -5.12 -16.80
CA ALA A 53 4.28 -4.00 -16.99
C ALA A 53 4.32 -3.04 -15.79
N TRP A 54 3.27 -2.95 -14.98
CA TRP A 54 3.16 -1.94 -13.92
C TRP A 54 2.86 -2.47 -12.51
N ARG A 55 2.40 -3.72 -12.37
CA ARG A 55 1.96 -4.30 -11.08
C ARG A 55 3.02 -4.21 -10.00
N ARG A 56 4.23 -4.68 -10.29
CA ARG A 56 5.33 -4.75 -9.32
C ARG A 56 5.71 -3.37 -8.83
N ASP A 57 5.93 -2.45 -9.75
CA ASP A 57 6.34 -1.09 -9.42
C ASP A 57 5.26 -0.36 -8.62
N SER A 58 3.98 -0.53 -8.97
CA SER A 58 2.86 0.07 -8.22
C SER A 58 2.74 -0.49 -6.80
N LEU A 59 3.00 -1.79 -6.61
CA LEU A 59 3.02 -2.38 -5.28
C LEU A 59 4.20 -1.85 -4.45
N GLU A 60 5.38 -1.70 -5.06
CA GLU A 60 6.53 -1.11 -4.39
C GLU A 60 6.28 0.36 -4.00
N LEU A 61 5.63 1.15 -4.88
CA LEU A 61 5.25 2.53 -4.59
C LEU A 61 4.23 2.62 -3.44
N LEU A 62 3.22 1.74 -3.42
CA LEU A 62 2.27 1.65 -2.31
C LEU A 62 2.95 1.36 -0.98
N LEU A 63 4.01 0.54 -0.98
CA LEU A 63 4.75 0.15 0.22
C LEU A 63 5.86 1.16 0.58
N ASP A 64 6.15 2.14 -0.28
CA ASP A 64 7.12 3.19 0.01
C ASP A 64 6.65 4.04 1.21
N PRO A 65 7.53 4.36 2.18
CA PRO A 65 7.19 5.22 3.31
C PRO A 65 6.63 6.59 2.91
N ALA A 66 7.07 7.13 1.78
CA ALA A 66 6.63 8.42 1.25
C ALA A 66 5.28 8.38 0.52
N PHE A 67 4.64 7.21 0.34
CA PHE A 67 3.40 7.08 -0.44
C PHE A 67 2.31 8.07 -0.03
N PHE A 68 2.09 8.26 1.27
CA PHE A 68 1.07 9.18 1.78
C PHE A 68 1.49 10.66 1.79
N GLN A 69 2.68 10.99 1.29
CA GLN A 69 3.12 12.37 1.06
C GLN A 69 2.67 12.90 -0.30
N MET A 70 1.98 12.05 -1.10
CA MET A 70 1.46 12.49 -2.39
C MET A 70 0.53 13.68 -2.25
N PRO A 71 0.50 14.59 -3.25
CA PRO A 71 -0.43 15.70 -3.27
C PRO A 71 -1.88 15.22 -3.33
N PRO A 72 -2.82 15.92 -2.65
CA PRO A 72 -4.24 15.55 -2.66
C PRO A 72 -4.84 15.45 -4.06
N GLU A 73 -4.36 16.25 -5.01
CA GLU A 73 -4.80 16.28 -6.40
C GLU A 73 -4.58 14.94 -7.11
N CYS A 74 -3.53 14.20 -6.71
CA CYS A 74 -3.18 12.91 -7.28
C CYS A 74 -3.97 11.74 -6.67
N LEU A 75 -4.72 11.99 -5.58
CA LEU A 75 -5.41 10.94 -4.83
C LEU A 75 -6.39 10.16 -5.70
N GLN A 76 -7.14 10.85 -6.58
CA GLN A 76 -8.12 10.18 -7.44
C GLN A 76 -7.46 9.19 -8.41
N SER A 77 -6.34 9.56 -9.02
CA SER A 77 -5.57 8.67 -9.89
C SER A 77 -5.08 7.45 -9.12
N TRP A 78 -4.55 7.65 -7.91
CA TRP A 78 -4.05 6.56 -7.08
C TRP A 78 -5.15 5.67 -6.52
N ARG A 79 -6.34 6.18 -6.23
CA ARG A 79 -7.50 5.35 -5.91
C ARG A 79 -7.80 4.37 -7.04
N THR A 80 -7.83 4.87 -8.28
CA THR A 80 -8.05 4.04 -9.48
C THR A 80 -6.95 3.00 -9.66
N ILE A 81 -5.68 3.40 -9.54
CA ILE A 81 -4.52 2.49 -9.68
C ILE A 81 -4.57 1.38 -8.62
N ILE A 82 -4.81 1.73 -7.36
CA ILE A 82 -4.85 0.76 -6.26
C ILE A 82 -6.05 -0.17 -6.35
N ASP A 83 -7.21 0.35 -6.75
CA ASP A 83 -8.37 -0.50 -7.03
C ASP A 83 -8.04 -1.54 -8.10
N HIS A 84 -7.53 -1.13 -9.26
CA HIS A 84 -7.12 -2.06 -10.32
C HIS A 84 -5.98 -3.00 -9.87
N LEU A 85 -5.01 -2.52 -9.10
CA LEU A 85 -3.91 -3.32 -8.57
C LEU A 85 -4.42 -4.50 -7.74
N MET A 86 -5.40 -4.28 -6.88
CA MET A 86 -5.90 -5.25 -5.92
C MET A 86 -7.02 -6.13 -6.48
N THR A 87 -7.81 -5.64 -7.44
CA THR A 87 -9.02 -6.32 -7.93
C THR A 87 -8.78 -7.14 -9.19
N HIS A 88 -7.86 -6.76 -10.06
CA HIS A 88 -7.56 -7.51 -11.29
C HIS A 88 -6.92 -8.88 -11.04
N ASP A 89 -6.35 -9.11 -9.86
CA ASP A 89 -5.72 -10.38 -9.49
C ASP A 89 -5.87 -10.61 -7.98
N LYS A 90 -6.52 -11.71 -7.65
CA LYS A 90 -6.75 -12.15 -6.27
C LYS A 90 -5.47 -12.35 -5.46
N ASN A 91 -4.35 -12.61 -6.12
CA ASN A 91 -3.09 -12.89 -5.45
C ASN A 91 -2.44 -11.63 -4.89
N THR A 92 -2.62 -10.46 -5.51
CA THR A 92 -1.98 -9.22 -5.05
C THR A 92 -2.49 -8.79 -3.67
N PHE A 93 -3.80 -8.82 -3.45
CA PHE A 93 -4.35 -8.50 -2.13
C PHE A 93 -3.93 -9.52 -1.07
N ARG A 94 -3.93 -10.81 -1.41
CA ARG A 94 -3.44 -11.87 -0.51
C ARG A 94 -1.96 -11.69 -0.17
N GLU A 95 -1.12 -11.35 -1.15
CA GLU A 95 0.29 -11.04 -0.94
C GLU A 95 0.46 -9.86 0.04
N PHE A 96 -0.35 -8.82 -0.10
CA PHE A 96 -0.36 -7.69 0.82
C PHE A 96 -0.73 -8.13 2.26
N LEU A 97 -1.81 -8.92 2.44
CA LEU A 97 -2.20 -9.45 3.75
C LEU A 97 -1.12 -10.33 4.38
N GLN A 98 -0.42 -11.15 3.59
CA GLN A 98 0.70 -11.95 4.08
C GLN A 98 1.85 -11.08 4.58
N ARG A 99 2.16 -9.96 3.93
CA ARG A 99 3.19 -9.01 4.41
C ARG A 99 2.83 -8.40 5.77
N MET A 100 1.56 -8.16 6.04
CA MET A 100 1.11 -7.73 7.36
C MET A 100 1.41 -8.78 8.44
N SER A 101 1.26 -10.07 8.13
CA SER A 101 1.55 -11.16 9.07
C SER A 101 3.04 -11.31 9.35
N ILE A 102 3.89 -11.19 8.33
CA ILE A 102 5.35 -11.27 8.46
C ILE A 102 5.89 -10.14 9.34
N ALA A 103 5.34 -8.93 9.21
CA ALA A 103 5.71 -7.79 10.04
C ALA A 103 5.38 -7.99 11.54
N GLN A 104 4.56 -8.97 11.88
CA GLN A 104 4.21 -9.34 13.26
C GLN A 104 5.20 -10.33 13.90
N SER A 105 6.04 -11.01 13.11
CA SER A 105 7.01 -11.98 13.61
C SER A 105 8.29 -11.27 14.09
N PRO A 106 8.67 -11.37 15.38
CA PRO A 106 9.87 -10.71 15.89
C PRO A 106 11.18 -11.30 15.32
N SER A 107 11.11 -12.44 14.64
CA SER A 107 12.27 -13.15 14.10
C SER A 107 12.65 -12.81 12.66
N VAL A 108 11.81 -12.11 11.93
CA VAL A 108 12.12 -11.67 10.57
C VAL A 108 12.42 -10.18 10.60
N SER A 109 13.65 -9.86 11.02
CA SER A 109 14.22 -8.55 10.76
C SER A 109 14.16 -8.30 9.26
N PHE A 110 13.23 -7.49 8.82
CA PHE A 110 13.26 -6.89 7.50
C PHE A 110 14.44 -5.92 7.47
N LYS A 111 15.66 -6.51 7.45
CA LYS A 111 16.92 -5.80 7.26
C LYS A 111 17.00 -5.33 5.81
N ILE A 112 16.19 -4.37 5.44
CA ILE A 112 16.48 -3.50 4.32
C ILE A 112 16.91 -2.16 4.94
N PHE A 113 18.23 -2.03 5.11
CA PHE A 113 18.95 -0.77 5.30
C PHE A 113 18.27 0.28 6.21
N VAL A 114 18.24 0.04 7.51
CA VAL A 114 18.18 1.12 8.50
C VAL A 114 19.25 0.87 9.56
N PRO A 115 20.13 1.86 9.85
CA PRO A 115 21.13 1.70 10.91
C PRO A 115 20.43 1.51 12.26
N SER A 116 20.95 0.56 13.02
CA SER A 116 20.48 0.18 14.34
C SER A 116 20.36 1.37 15.28
N SER A 117 19.14 1.75 15.65
CA SER A 117 18.87 2.35 16.95
C SER A 117 17.39 2.19 17.34
N THR A 118 17.17 1.59 18.49
CA THR A 118 16.00 1.56 19.36
C THR A 118 14.75 0.77 18.94
N LYS A 119 14.24 0.00 19.91
CA LYS A 119 13.01 -0.81 19.86
C LYS A 119 11.72 -0.02 19.55
N ASP A 120 11.78 1.29 19.50
CA ASP A 120 10.66 2.18 19.15
C ASP A 120 10.31 2.19 17.65
N GLN A 121 11.17 1.63 16.79
CA GLN A 121 10.99 1.60 15.33
C GLN A 121 10.12 0.44 14.80
N GLU A 122 9.73 -0.54 15.61
CA GLU A 122 8.93 -1.68 15.13
C GLU A 122 7.43 -1.38 15.01
N SER A 123 6.92 -0.40 15.76
CA SER A 123 5.49 -0.05 15.74
C SER A 123 5.13 0.83 14.54
N GLU A 124 6.02 1.69 14.07
CA GLU A 124 5.80 2.57 12.93
C GLU A 124 5.57 1.81 11.61
N PRO A 125 6.38 0.79 11.25
CA PRO A 125 6.11 -0.03 10.06
C PRO A 125 4.74 -0.72 10.10
N ARG A 126 4.31 -1.20 11.28
CA ARG A 126 2.99 -1.83 11.46
C ARG A 126 1.85 -0.82 11.26
N ALA A 127 1.95 0.35 11.87
CA ALA A 127 0.98 1.42 11.71
C ALA A 127 0.83 1.84 10.23
N GLN A 128 1.94 1.93 9.51
CA GLN A 128 1.94 2.24 8.09
C GLN A 128 1.29 1.14 7.23
N LEU A 129 1.47 -0.13 7.57
CA LEU A 129 0.78 -1.23 6.87
C LEU A 129 -0.73 -1.21 7.13
N VAL A 130 -1.16 -0.95 8.37
CA VAL A 130 -2.59 -0.82 8.70
C VAL A 130 -3.21 0.38 7.97
N LYS A 131 -2.51 1.51 7.91
CA LYS A 131 -2.95 2.68 7.14
C LYS A 131 -3.10 2.36 5.64
N ARG A 132 -2.18 1.58 5.06
CA ARG A 132 -2.28 1.12 3.67
C ARG A 132 -3.44 0.18 3.46
N LEU A 133 -3.70 -0.72 4.41
CA LEU A 133 -4.89 -1.58 4.35
C LEU A 133 -6.17 -0.74 4.33
N ALA A 134 -6.30 0.24 5.23
CA ALA A 134 -7.45 1.14 5.25
C ALA A 134 -7.62 1.87 3.91
N PHE A 135 -6.53 2.35 3.32
CA PHE A 135 -6.55 3.00 2.01
C PHE A 135 -6.95 2.04 0.88
N ILE A 136 -6.43 0.82 0.86
CA ILE A 136 -6.83 -0.21 -0.13
C ILE A 136 -8.34 -0.48 -0.05
N LEU A 137 -8.87 -0.68 1.15
CA LEU A 137 -10.30 -0.92 1.35
C LEU A 137 -11.14 0.27 0.90
N PHE A 138 -10.66 1.49 1.15
CA PHE A 138 -11.33 2.72 0.72
C PHE A 138 -11.32 2.93 -0.81
N CYS A 139 -10.32 2.39 -1.52
CA CYS A 139 -10.20 2.55 -2.98
C CYS A 139 -11.20 1.74 -3.78
N SER A 140 -11.72 0.64 -3.25
CA SER A 140 -12.58 -0.32 -3.94
C SER A 140 -14.02 -0.25 -3.43
N GLU A 141 -14.93 -0.90 -4.15
CA GLU A 141 -16.32 -1.03 -3.72
C GLU A 141 -16.42 -1.88 -2.45
N LYS A 142 -17.42 -1.61 -1.61
CA LYS A 142 -17.64 -2.19 -0.28
C LYS A 142 -17.55 -3.72 -0.27
N ASP A 143 -18.16 -4.39 -1.25
CA ASP A 143 -18.28 -5.85 -1.27
C ASP A 143 -17.05 -6.55 -1.85
N GLN A 144 -16.09 -5.79 -2.39
CA GLN A 144 -14.92 -6.35 -3.07
C GLN A 144 -14.08 -7.28 -2.19
N TYR A 145 -13.96 -6.96 -0.91
CA TYR A 145 -13.14 -7.70 0.05
C TYR A 145 -13.93 -8.53 1.05
N GLN A 146 -15.25 -8.69 0.86
CA GLN A 146 -16.14 -9.38 1.80
C GLN A 146 -15.63 -10.78 2.17
N ARG A 147 -15.11 -11.53 1.20
CA ARG A 147 -14.54 -12.88 1.44
C ARG A 147 -13.27 -12.89 2.30
N TYR A 148 -12.58 -11.75 2.42
CA TYR A 148 -11.39 -11.59 3.25
C TYR A 148 -11.70 -10.93 4.59
N MET A 149 -12.95 -10.56 4.84
CA MET A 149 -13.31 -9.74 5.99
C MET A 149 -12.96 -10.40 7.32
N ALA A 150 -13.21 -11.71 7.44
CA ALA A 150 -12.86 -12.47 8.64
C ALA A 150 -11.35 -12.45 8.90
N GLU A 151 -10.53 -12.67 7.86
CA GLU A 151 -9.07 -12.63 7.96
C GLU A 151 -8.56 -11.21 8.30
N ILE A 152 -9.14 -10.18 7.69
CA ILE A 152 -8.79 -8.78 7.97
C ILE A 152 -9.09 -8.45 9.43
N GLN A 153 -10.29 -8.78 9.92
CA GLN A 153 -10.70 -8.51 11.30
C GLN A 153 -9.80 -9.25 12.30
N GLU A 154 -9.50 -10.51 12.06
CA GLU A 154 -8.60 -11.30 12.91
C GLU A 154 -7.22 -10.64 13.01
N LYS A 155 -6.63 -10.24 11.88
CA LYS A 155 -5.33 -9.54 11.84
C LYS A 155 -5.36 -8.21 12.58
N LEU A 156 -6.41 -7.40 12.41
CA LEU A 156 -6.53 -6.13 13.10
C LEU A 156 -6.68 -6.31 14.62
N ILE A 157 -7.44 -7.31 15.05
CA ILE A 157 -7.61 -7.66 16.47
C ILE A 157 -6.27 -8.15 17.06
N GLU A 158 -5.53 -8.98 16.34
CA GLU A 158 -4.21 -9.46 16.75
C GLU A 158 -3.22 -8.30 16.92
N ILE A 159 -3.14 -7.41 15.93
CA ILE A 159 -2.30 -6.20 16.01
C ILE A 159 -2.67 -5.35 17.21
N HIS A 160 -3.97 -5.13 17.45
CA HIS A 160 -4.45 -4.35 18.59
C HIS A 160 -4.07 -4.99 19.94
N ARG A 161 -4.28 -6.30 20.10
CA ARG A 161 -3.90 -7.05 21.31
C ARG A 161 -2.40 -7.01 21.58
N THR A 162 -1.60 -7.24 20.55
CA THR A 162 -0.14 -7.21 20.67
C THR A 162 0.37 -5.82 21.07
N SER A 163 -0.26 -4.76 20.55
CA SER A 163 0.10 -3.38 20.90
C SER A 163 -0.20 -3.07 22.38
N GLN A 164 -1.28 -3.62 22.93
CA GLN A 164 -1.64 -3.43 24.35
C GLN A 164 -0.67 -4.15 25.30
N GLN A 165 -0.16 -5.34 24.93
CA GLN A 165 0.76 -6.10 25.78
C GLN A 165 2.15 -5.46 25.88
N GLN A 166 2.56 -4.65 24.92
CA GLN A 166 3.85 -3.97 24.88
C GLN A 166 3.86 -2.65 25.69
N SER A 167 2.75 -2.24 26.32
CA SER A 167 2.51 -0.92 26.91
C SER A 167 3.23 -0.65 28.25
N GLN A 168 4.21 -1.43 28.65
CA GLN A 168 4.80 -1.29 30.00
C GLN A 168 5.95 -0.25 30.10
N SER A 169 6.29 0.46 29.01
CA SER A 169 7.30 1.52 29.05
C SER A 169 6.79 2.84 28.49
N SER A 170 7.06 3.93 29.17
CA SER A 170 6.56 5.28 28.86
C SER A 170 6.98 5.84 27.49
N SER A 171 8.09 5.37 26.92
CA SER A 171 8.55 5.77 25.58
C SER A 171 7.73 5.16 24.45
N GLN A 172 6.98 4.08 24.69
CA GLN A 172 6.18 3.37 23.70
C GLN A 172 4.75 3.90 23.54
N LEU A 173 4.30 4.80 24.44
CA LEU A 173 2.92 5.31 24.44
C LEU A 173 2.56 6.06 23.16
N HIS A 174 3.47 6.85 22.61
CA HIS A 174 3.20 7.63 21.39
C HIS A 174 3.05 6.72 20.15
N SER A 175 3.99 5.82 19.96
CA SER A 175 3.96 4.87 18.82
C SER A 175 2.75 3.93 18.89
N GLN A 176 2.36 3.53 20.09
CA GLN A 176 1.17 2.72 20.33
C GLN A 176 -0.11 3.50 20.02
N SER A 177 -0.19 4.76 20.40
CA SER A 177 -1.32 5.64 20.08
C SER A 177 -1.52 5.77 18.58
N ILE A 178 -0.43 5.91 17.81
CA ILE A 178 -0.47 5.95 16.34
C ILE A 178 -1.02 4.64 15.79
N LEU A 179 -0.51 3.49 16.24
CA LEU A 179 -0.97 2.19 15.78
C LEU A 179 -2.46 1.96 16.07
N GLN A 180 -2.91 2.27 17.28
CA GLN A 180 -4.31 2.18 17.65
C GLN A 180 -5.20 3.08 16.80
N SER A 181 -4.77 4.29 16.52
CA SER A 181 -5.50 5.22 15.64
C SER A 181 -5.66 4.65 14.22
N GLN A 182 -4.63 4.01 13.67
CA GLN A 182 -4.72 3.38 12.35
C GLN A 182 -5.63 2.15 12.35
N VAL A 183 -5.62 1.34 13.41
CA VAL A 183 -6.54 0.20 13.57
C VAL A 183 -8.00 0.70 13.63
N LEU A 184 -8.28 1.74 14.38
CA LEU A 184 -9.61 2.35 14.45
C LEU A 184 -10.04 2.92 13.09
N LEU A 185 -9.13 3.56 12.36
CA LEU A 185 -9.39 4.03 11.00
C LEU A 185 -9.75 2.88 10.06
N ALA A 186 -9.03 1.76 10.12
CA ALA A 186 -9.31 0.59 9.31
C ALA A 186 -10.71 0.01 9.63
N PHE A 187 -11.07 -0.12 10.90
CA PHE A 187 -12.43 -0.53 11.30
C PHE A 187 -13.50 0.45 10.81
N ARG A 188 -13.24 1.75 10.89
CA ARG A 188 -14.19 2.76 10.38
C ARG A 188 -14.42 2.59 8.87
N VAL A 189 -13.38 2.33 8.08
CA VAL A 189 -13.51 2.09 6.63
C VAL A 189 -14.30 0.81 6.35
N ILE A 190 -14.14 -0.23 7.16
CA ILE A 190 -14.88 -1.49 7.03
C ILE A 190 -16.39 -1.30 7.30
N LEU A 191 -16.74 -0.39 8.21
CA LEU A 191 -18.12 -0.17 8.64
C LEU A 191 -18.90 0.82 7.74
N LEU A 192 -18.22 1.59 6.88
CA LEU A 192 -18.84 2.51 5.93
C LEU A 192 -19.26 1.80 4.63
#